data_57d8b562e819915084feef93c1917ef0
#
_entry.id   57d8b562e819915084feef93c1917ef0
#
_cell.length_a   1.000
_cell.length_b   1.000
_cell.length_c   1.000
_cell.angle_alpha   90.00
_cell.angle_beta   90.00
_cell.angle_gamma   90.00
#
_symmetry.space_group_name_H-M   'P 1'
#
loop_
_entity.id
_entity.type
_entity.pdbx_description
1 polymer ?
#
loop_
_entity_poly.entity_id
_entity_poly.type
_entity_poly.pdbx_seq_one_letter_code
_entity_poly.pdbx_strand_id
1 'polypeptide(L)'
;MAVELISQPYYGFTYPILSDGVVKTFIHKSCEPKGFIRDILSFTENLIGIDFKAVKKQRNAELKFFEIPLIANEPTYVGLAVPYVSRVGNTWNLYVKTNPVSSKKWIYLHEFGHFLGMEHPFDDNDNDVWYGESTNDTVMSYNYQPSSYWWFRRADIDTITGMWVG
;
A
#
# COMPACT_ATOMS: atom_id res chain seq x y z
N MET A 1 0.07 -22.75 8.58
CA MET A 1 1.24 -21.85 8.53
C MET A 1 0.75 -20.51 8.08
N ALA A 2 0.96 -19.45 8.83
CA ALA A 2 0.71 -18.11 8.31
C ALA A 2 1.75 -17.88 7.21
N VAL A 3 1.28 -17.63 6.00
CA VAL A 3 2.16 -17.24 4.89
C VAL A 3 2.63 -15.82 5.19
N GLU A 4 3.91 -15.62 5.20
CA GLU A 4 4.52 -14.33 5.48
C GLU A 4 4.53 -13.51 4.18
N LEU A 5 3.79 -12.40 4.16
CA LEU A 5 3.75 -11.44 3.05
C LEU A 5 4.70 -10.25 3.32
N ILE A 6 5.80 -10.49 4.03
CA ILE A 6 6.70 -9.42 4.50
C ILE A 6 7.84 -9.22 3.51
N SER A 7 7.89 -8.07 2.87
CA SER A 7 9.07 -7.61 2.13
C SER A 7 10.07 -6.96 3.07
N GLN A 8 11.18 -7.61 3.37
CA GLN A 8 12.24 -7.02 4.20
C GLN A 8 12.76 -5.67 3.65
N PRO A 9 12.99 -5.50 2.34
CA PRO A 9 13.37 -4.21 1.77
C PRO A 9 12.31 -3.12 2.00
N TYR A 10 11.03 -3.40 1.76
CA TYR A 10 9.95 -2.42 1.94
C TYR A 10 9.74 -2.09 3.41
N TYR A 11 9.72 -3.10 4.28
CA TYR A 11 9.65 -2.92 5.72
C TYR A 11 10.79 -2.02 6.22
N GLY A 12 12.03 -2.34 5.88
CA GLY A 12 13.20 -1.54 6.28
C GLY A 12 13.18 -0.12 5.74
N PHE A 13 12.57 0.09 4.56
CA PHE A 13 12.41 1.42 3.98
C PHE A 13 11.32 2.26 4.69
N THR A 14 10.21 1.61 5.07
CA THR A 14 9.06 2.25 5.72
C THR A 14 9.28 2.43 7.23
N TYR A 15 10.04 1.57 7.86
CA TYR A 15 10.29 1.62 9.31
C TYR A 15 10.69 3.02 9.83
N PRO A 16 11.64 3.76 9.22
CA PRO A 16 11.97 5.10 9.67
C PRO A 16 10.81 6.10 9.56
N ILE A 17 9.89 5.90 8.62
CA ILE A 17 8.71 6.76 8.43
C ILE A 17 7.69 6.53 9.55
N LEU A 18 7.46 5.26 9.93
CA LEU A 18 6.47 4.89 10.94
C LEU A 18 7.00 5.01 12.38
N SER A 19 8.33 5.03 12.56
CA SER A 19 8.97 4.90 13.88
C SER A 19 8.70 6.07 14.83
N ASP A 20 8.37 7.25 14.32
CA ASP A 20 8.00 8.40 15.15
C ASP A 20 6.48 8.49 15.44
N GLY A 21 5.70 7.55 14.93
CA GLY A 21 4.26 7.43 15.16
C GLY A 21 3.39 8.39 14.35
N VAL A 22 3.99 9.23 13.49
CA VAL A 22 3.25 10.21 12.66
C VAL A 22 3.73 10.18 11.22
N VAL A 23 2.83 9.91 10.27
CA VAL A 23 3.10 9.94 8.83
C VAL A 23 2.45 11.14 8.17
N LYS A 24 3.25 12.05 7.65
CA LYS A 24 2.75 13.20 6.88
C LYS A 24 2.26 12.73 5.51
N THR A 25 0.96 12.87 5.27
CA THR A 25 0.29 12.28 4.12
C THR A 25 -0.33 13.34 3.21
N PHE A 26 -0.10 13.19 1.91
CA PHE A 26 -0.66 14.04 0.86
C PHE A 26 -1.51 13.21 -0.10
N ILE A 27 -2.77 13.61 -0.29
CA ILE A 27 -3.67 13.03 -1.29
C ILE A 27 -3.88 14.07 -2.40
N HIS A 28 -3.35 13.78 -3.59
CA HIS A 28 -3.48 14.67 -4.73
C HIS A 28 -4.94 14.85 -5.13
N LYS A 29 -5.27 16.01 -5.69
CA LYS A 29 -6.65 16.36 -6.10
C LYS A 29 -7.25 15.43 -7.16
N SER A 30 -6.40 14.74 -7.94
CA SER A 30 -6.82 13.77 -8.95
C SER A 30 -7.34 12.46 -8.37
N CYS A 31 -7.03 12.17 -7.11
CA CYS A 31 -7.46 10.91 -6.49
C CYS A 31 -8.97 10.86 -6.29
N GLU A 32 -9.56 9.79 -6.78
CA GLU A 32 -10.94 9.38 -6.56
C GLU A 32 -10.94 7.88 -6.21
N PRO A 33 -11.53 7.42 -5.17
CA PRO A 33 -12.37 8.02 -4.12
C PRO A 33 -11.58 8.43 -2.88
N LYS A 34 -11.52 9.72 -2.57
CA LYS A 34 -10.79 10.24 -1.38
C LYS A 34 -11.32 9.68 -0.06
N GLY A 35 -12.63 9.46 0.03
CA GLY A 35 -13.25 8.87 1.21
C GLY A 35 -12.69 7.48 1.51
N PHE A 36 -12.54 6.64 0.50
CA PHE A 36 -11.97 5.31 0.65
C PHE A 36 -10.50 5.34 1.09
N ILE A 37 -9.68 6.27 0.54
CA ILE A 37 -8.30 6.44 0.97
C ILE A 37 -8.26 6.82 2.46
N ARG A 38 -9.09 7.75 2.90
CA ARG A 38 -9.17 8.15 4.31
C ARG A 38 -9.60 6.99 5.22
N ASP A 39 -10.54 6.15 4.76
CA ASP A 39 -10.97 4.96 5.50
C ASP A 39 -9.82 3.96 5.68
N ILE A 40 -9.00 3.73 4.64
CA ILE A 40 -7.80 2.89 4.74
C ILE A 40 -6.83 3.46 5.77
N LEU A 41 -6.54 4.76 5.71
CA LEU A 41 -5.63 5.42 6.65
C LEU A 41 -6.14 5.31 8.09
N SER A 42 -7.42 5.64 8.32
CA SER A 42 -8.03 5.58 9.65
C SER A 42 -8.08 4.15 10.22
N PHE A 43 -8.35 3.15 9.38
CA PHE A 43 -8.26 1.74 9.79
C PHE A 43 -6.86 1.38 10.24
N THR A 44 -5.85 1.78 9.46
CA THR A 44 -4.45 1.49 9.76
C THR A 44 -3.97 2.22 11.02
N GLU A 45 -4.39 3.48 11.24
CA GLU A 45 -4.16 4.21 12.50
C GLU A 45 -4.59 3.39 13.71
N ASN A 46 -5.83 2.88 13.67
CA ASN A 46 -6.37 2.07 14.75
C ASN A 46 -5.69 0.70 14.89
N LEU A 47 -5.22 0.13 13.78
CA LEU A 47 -4.62 -1.20 13.78
C LEU A 47 -3.20 -1.20 14.36
N ILE A 48 -2.37 -0.21 13.99
CA ILE A 48 -0.95 -0.19 14.34
C ILE A 48 -0.52 1.00 15.22
N GLY A 49 -1.46 1.86 15.62
CA GLY A 49 -1.20 2.91 16.60
C GLY A 49 -0.37 4.09 16.07
N ILE A 50 -0.42 4.39 14.77
CA ILE A 50 0.22 5.55 14.15
C ILE A 50 -0.82 6.61 13.78
N ASP A 51 -0.38 7.83 13.43
CA ASP A 51 -1.23 8.94 13.00
C ASP A 51 -0.85 9.37 11.56
N PHE A 52 -1.82 9.34 10.62
CA PHE A 52 -1.65 9.85 9.27
C PHE A 52 -2.09 11.30 9.18
N LYS A 53 -1.14 12.21 9.34
CA LYS A 53 -1.38 13.65 9.36
C LYS A 53 -1.44 14.25 7.95
N ALA A 54 -2.60 14.75 7.54
CA ALA A 54 -2.77 15.42 6.26
C ALA A 54 -1.91 16.69 6.15
N VAL A 55 -1.18 16.85 5.03
CA VAL A 55 -0.42 18.04 4.71
C VAL A 55 -0.90 18.66 3.38
N LYS A 56 -0.86 19.99 3.29
CA LYS A 56 -1.33 20.73 2.11
C LYS A 56 -0.32 20.74 0.95
N LYS A 57 0.96 20.60 1.24
CA LYS A 57 2.03 20.68 0.23
C LYS A 57 2.66 19.31 0.04
N GLN A 58 2.67 18.82 -1.18
CA GLN A 58 3.25 17.53 -1.57
C GLN A 58 4.70 17.36 -1.06
N ARG A 59 5.52 18.41 -1.15
CA ARG A 59 6.93 18.36 -0.72
C ARG A 59 7.14 18.10 0.77
N ASN A 60 6.08 18.27 1.58
CA ASN A 60 6.14 18.06 3.03
C ASN A 60 5.63 16.67 3.45
N ALA A 61 5.20 15.85 2.48
CA ALA A 61 4.62 14.54 2.76
C ALA A 61 5.65 13.42 2.64
N GLU A 62 5.52 12.43 3.51
CA GLU A 62 6.26 11.16 3.49
C GLU A 62 5.52 10.09 2.69
N LEU A 63 4.19 10.12 2.72
CA LEU A 63 3.30 9.27 1.93
C LEU A 63 2.45 10.12 0.99
N LYS A 64 2.43 9.77 -0.31
CA LYS A 64 1.73 10.55 -1.34
C LYS A 64 0.90 9.65 -2.23
N PHE A 65 -0.35 10.04 -2.46
CA PHE A 65 -1.27 9.36 -3.36
C PHE A 65 -1.52 10.19 -4.61
N PHE A 66 -1.42 9.54 -5.78
CA PHE A 66 -1.68 10.15 -7.08
C PHE A 66 -2.57 9.22 -7.93
N GLU A 67 -3.46 9.84 -8.70
CA GLU A 67 -4.18 9.16 -9.77
C GLU A 67 -3.79 9.76 -11.09
N ILE A 68 -3.24 8.94 -12.02
CA ILE A 68 -2.68 9.38 -13.29
C ILE A 68 -3.13 8.46 -14.44
N PRO A 69 -3.26 8.97 -15.68
CA PRO A 69 -3.75 8.17 -16.80
C PRO A 69 -2.77 7.11 -17.30
N LEU A 70 -1.46 7.35 -17.15
CA LEU A 70 -0.40 6.47 -17.63
C LEU A 70 0.73 6.42 -16.58
N ILE A 71 1.01 5.22 -16.04
CA ILE A 71 2.03 5.01 -15.01
C ILE A 71 3.33 4.58 -15.68
N ALA A 72 4.45 5.29 -15.38
CA ALA A 72 5.80 4.96 -15.85
C ALA A 72 5.92 4.73 -17.37
N ASN A 73 5.06 5.37 -18.18
CA ASN A 73 4.93 5.13 -19.62
C ASN A 73 4.58 3.67 -20.01
N GLU A 74 4.04 2.88 -19.08
CA GLU A 74 3.69 1.48 -19.28
C GLU A 74 2.16 1.31 -19.24
N PRO A 75 1.52 1.02 -20.41
CA PRO A 75 0.06 0.93 -20.50
C PRO A 75 -0.57 -0.19 -19.66
N THR A 76 0.18 -1.24 -19.36
CA THR A 76 -0.30 -2.39 -18.59
C THR A 76 -0.35 -2.15 -17.08
N TYR A 77 0.39 -1.16 -16.58
CA TYR A 77 0.40 -0.84 -15.17
C TYR A 77 -0.93 -0.23 -14.73
N VAL A 78 -1.53 -0.80 -13.69
CA VAL A 78 -2.75 -0.28 -13.04
C VAL A 78 -2.46 0.45 -11.74
N GLY A 79 -1.37 0.11 -11.07
CA GLY A 79 -0.83 0.73 -9.87
C GLY A 79 0.69 0.66 -9.82
N LEU A 80 1.30 1.45 -8.95
CA LEU A 80 2.73 1.42 -8.68
C LEU A 80 3.04 2.12 -7.35
N ALA A 81 3.69 1.42 -6.44
CA ALA A 81 4.25 1.97 -5.22
C ALA A 81 5.76 2.19 -5.38
N VAL A 82 6.24 3.40 -5.18
CA VAL A 82 7.66 3.74 -5.39
C VAL A 82 8.25 4.38 -4.14
N PRO A 83 9.25 3.73 -3.51
CA PRO A 83 10.02 4.32 -2.43
C PRO A 83 11.09 5.27 -2.97
N TYR A 84 11.31 6.36 -2.28
CA TYR A 84 12.35 7.35 -2.59
C TYR A 84 13.18 7.69 -1.35
N VAL A 85 14.49 7.66 -1.52
CA VAL A 85 15.43 8.22 -0.53
C VAL A 85 15.73 9.66 -0.90
N SER A 86 15.58 10.58 0.05
CA SER A 86 15.94 11.98 -0.13
C SER A 86 16.83 12.45 1.02
N ARG A 87 17.41 13.66 0.87
CA ARG A 87 18.22 14.27 1.93
C ARG A 87 17.45 14.57 3.22
N VAL A 88 16.12 14.65 3.12
CA VAL A 88 15.22 14.96 4.24
C VAL A 88 14.50 13.71 4.78
N GLY A 89 14.79 12.54 4.25
CA GLY A 89 14.21 11.27 4.70
C GLY A 89 13.58 10.44 3.60
N ASN A 90 13.07 9.28 3.97
CA ASN A 90 12.40 8.37 3.07
C ASN A 90 10.98 8.86 2.76
N THR A 91 10.53 8.64 1.54
CA THR A 91 9.15 8.95 1.12
C THR A 91 8.62 7.88 0.18
N TRP A 92 7.28 7.74 0.10
CA TRP A 92 6.59 6.87 -0.85
C TRP A 92 5.63 7.65 -1.74
N ASN A 93 5.65 7.33 -3.03
CA ASN A 93 4.61 7.73 -3.96
C ASN A 93 3.79 6.51 -4.38
N LEU A 94 2.48 6.57 -4.17
CA LEU A 94 1.54 5.55 -4.61
C LEU A 94 0.76 6.09 -5.81
N TYR A 95 0.89 5.44 -6.96
CA TYR A 95 0.22 5.79 -8.20
C TYR A 95 -0.89 4.78 -8.50
N VAL A 96 -2.06 5.28 -8.87
CA VAL A 96 -3.18 4.49 -9.34
C VAL A 96 -3.62 5.00 -10.70
N LYS A 97 -3.93 4.09 -11.62
CA LYS A 97 -4.41 4.46 -12.96
C LYS A 97 -5.81 5.05 -12.89
N THR A 98 -6.05 6.15 -13.61
CA THR A 98 -7.34 6.87 -13.56
C THR A 98 -8.52 5.99 -13.98
N ASN A 99 -8.37 5.19 -15.04
CA ASN A 99 -9.39 4.28 -15.55
C ASN A 99 -8.84 2.86 -15.67
N PRO A 100 -8.63 2.13 -14.56
CA PRO A 100 -8.13 0.76 -14.63
C PRO A 100 -9.25 -0.21 -15.06
N VAL A 101 -8.85 -1.36 -15.60
CA VAL A 101 -9.78 -2.46 -15.92
C VAL A 101 -10.24 -3.22 -14.67
N SER A 102 -9.47 -3.14 -13.61
CA SER A 102 -9.76 -3.72 -12.28
C SER A 102 -10.35 -2.68 -11.32
N SER A 103 -10.75 -3.10 -10.13
CA SER A 103 -11.26 -2.16 -9.12
C SER A 103 -10.17 -1.20 -8.66
N LYS A 104 -10.43 0.09 -8.74
CA LYS A 104 -9.56 1.14 -8.21
C LYS A 104 -9.35 1.00 -6.70
N LYS A 105 -10.36 0.59 -5.95
CA LYS A 105 -10.27 0.33 -4.51
C LYS A 105 -9.28 -0.78 -4.18
N TRP A 106 -9.29 -1.88 -4.95
CA TRP A 106 -8.29 -2.93 -4.82
C TRP A 106 -6.87 -2.38 -5.06
N ILE A 107 -6.67 -1.60 -6.11
CA ILE A 107 -5.34 -1.05 -6.44
C ILE A 107 -4.84 -0.15 -5.30
N TYR A 108 -5.68 0.70 -4.72
CA TYR A 108 -5.28 1.50 -3.55
C TYR A 108 -4.84 0.66 -2.36
N LEU A 109 -5.58 -0.41 -2.04
CA LEU A 109 -5.21 -1.35 -0.97
C LEU A 109 -3.88 -2.06 -1.26
N HIS A 110 -3.69 -2.50 -2.51
CA HIS A 110 -2.49 -3.19 -2.99
C HIS A 110 -1.25 -2.30 -2.85
N GLU A 111 -1.28 -1.10 -3.45
CA GLU A 111 -0.14 -0.18 -3.42
C GLU A 111 0.15 0.34 -2.00
N PHE A 112 -0.89 0.55 -1.20
CA PHE A 112 -0.73 0.88 0.21
C PHE A 112 -0.16 -0.28 1.02
N GLY A 113 -0.45 -1.51 0.64
CA GLY A 113 0.17 -2.71 1.19
C GLY A 113 1.69 -2.72 1.04
N HIS A 114 2.21 -2.34 -0.14
CA HIS A 114 3.65 -2.19 -0.35
C HIS A 114 4.26 -1.12 0.58
N PHE A 115 3.60 0.02 0.76
CA PHE A 115 4.02 1.03 1.73
C PHE A 115 4.08 0.45 3.15
N LEU A 116 3.14 -0.41 3.53
CA LEU A 116 3.14 -1.07 4.85
C LEU A 116 4.19 -2.19 4.98
N GLY A 117 4.96 -2.49 3.93
CA GLY A 117 6.02 -3.50 3.96
C GLY A 117 5.61 -4.86 3.41
N MET A 118 4.43 -4.97 2.78
CA MET A 118 3.99 -6.24 2.18
C MET A 118 4.54 -6.42 0.76
N GLU A 119 4.75 -7.69 0.36
CA GLU A 119 5.11 -8.11 -0.99
C GLU A 119 4.02 -8.97 -1.63
N HIS A 120 4.24 -9.35 -2.88
CA HIS A 120 3.32 -10.27 -3.55
C HIS A 120 3.53 -11.69 -3.04
N PRO A 121 2.46 -12.49 -2.94
CA PRO A 121 2.56 -13.87 -2.46
C PRO A 121 3.37 -14.80 -3.37
N PHE A 122 3.66 -14.38 -4.61
CA PHE A 122 4.49 -15.11 -5.57
C PHE A 122 5.96 -14.67 -5.60
N ASP A 123 6.33 -13.61 -4.87
CA ASP A 123 7.73 -13.19 -4.75
C ASP A 123 8.51 -14.23 -3.92
N ASP A 124 9.67 -14.68 -4.42
CA ASP A 124 10.45 -15.76 -3.82
C ASP A 124 11.77 -15.30 -3.18
N ASN A 125 11.84 -14.01 -2.84
CA ASN A 125 13.05 -13.39 -2.32
C ASN A 125 13.56 -13.99 -1.00
N ASP A 126 12.68 -14.62 -0.23
CA ASP A 126 12.95 -15.25 1.07
C ASP A 126 12.54 -16.72 1.16
N ASN A 127 12.14 -17.35 0.04
CA ASN A 127 11.72 -18.76 -0.11
C ASN A 127 10.37 -19.09 0.57
N ASP A 128 9.46 -18.15 0.69
CA ASP A 128 8.14 -18.35 1.30
C ASP A 128 6.95 -18.11 0.34
N VAL A 129 7.06 -18.55 -0.90
CA VAL A 129 6.02 -18.39 -1.93
C VAL A 129 4.71 -19.06 -1.51
N TRP A 130 3.61 -18.31 -1.57
CA TRP A 130 2.26 -18.81 -1.37
C TRP A 130 1.59 -19.10 -2.73
N TYR A 131 1.35 -20.36 -3.01
CA TYR A 131 0.77 -20.82 -4.28
C TYR A 131 -0.76 -20.92 -4.21
N GLY A 132 -1.40 -20.57 -5.34
CA GLY A 132 -2.85 -20.76 -5.55
C GLY A 132 -3.73 -19.70 -4.87
N GLU A 133 -3.15 -18.64 -4.35
CA GLU A 133 -3.86 -17.51 -3.77
C GLU A 133 -4.55 -16.62 -4.82
N SER A 134 -5.52 -15.86 -4.37
CA SER A 134 -6.24 -14.87 -5.17
C SER A 134 -6.50 -13.59 -4.36
N THR A 135 -7.12 -12.58 -4.98
CA THR A 135 -7.55 -11.37 -4.25
C THR A 135 -8.66 -11.62 -3.23
N ASN A 136 -9.18 -12.84 -3.12
CA ASN A 136 -10.03 -13.25 -2.00
C ASN A 136 -9.22 -13.59 -0.74
N ASP A 137 -7.96 -13.95 -0.89
CA ASP A 137 -7.07 -14.39 0.17
C ASP A 137 -6.16 -13.25 0.67
N THR A 138 -5.66 -12.45 -0.25
CA THR A 138 -4.83 -11.25 0.01
C THR A 138 -5.01 -10.21 -1.08
N VAL A 139 -5.02 -8.92 -0.71
CA VAL A 139 -5.05 -7.81 -1.68
C VAL A 139 -3.76 -7.73 -2.49
N MET A 140 -2.68 -8.40 -2.03
CA MET A 140 -1.38 -8.42 -2.69
C MET A 140 -1.29 -9.40 -3.87
N SER A 141 -2.30 -10.25 -4.09
CA SER A 141 -2.35 -11.18 -5.23
C SER A 141 -2.66 -10.47 -6.55
N TYR A 142 -2.05 -10.95 -7.64
CA TYR A 142 -2.40 -10.57 -9.03
C TYR A 142 -3.48 -11.47 -9.65
N ASN A 143 -3.83 -12.57 -8.98
CA ASN A 143 -4.95 -13.40 -9.39
C ASN A 143 -6.27 -12.71 -9.01
N TYR A 144 -6.63 -11.70 -9.80
CA TYR A 144 -7.74 -10.81 -9.53
C TYR A 144 -9.09 -11.53 -9.63
N GLN A 145 -9.84 -11.53 -8.54
CA GLN A 145 -11.20 -12.00 -8.47
C GLN A 145 -12.14 -10.81 -8.19
N PRO A 146 -13.10 -10.49 -9.07
CA PRO A 146 -14.03 -9.40 -8.84
C PRO A 146 -14.77 -9.54 -7.51
N SER A 147 -14.90 -8.44 -6.79
CA SER A 147 -15.60 -8.37 -5.51
C SER A 147 -16.49 -7.13 -5.45
N SER A 148 -17.65 -7.26 -4.81
CA SER A 148 -18.52 -6.12 -4.49
C SER A 148 -18.02 -5.32 -3.30
N TYR A 149 -17.09 -5.89 -2.52
CA TYR A 149 -16.52 -5.28 -1.33
C TYR A 149 -15.00 -5.44 -1.31
N TRP A 150 -14.28 -4.34 -1.32
CA TRP A 150 -12.83 -4.30 -1.25
C TRP A 150 -12.35 -3.80 0.10
N TRP A 151 -11.58 -4.65 0.79
CA TRP A 151 -10.89 -4.35 2.02
C TRP A 151 -9.71 -5.31 2.22
N PHE A 152 -8.82 -5.01 3.18
CA PHE A 152 -7.77 -5.94 3.58
C PHE A 152 -8.38 -7.29 3.99
N ARG A 153 -7.75 -8.37 3.57
CA ARG A 153 -8.11 -9.73 3.93
C ARG A 153 -7.50 -10.11 5.27
N ARG A 154 -7.84 -11.26 5.79
CA ARG A 154 -7.32 -11.74 7.07
C ARG A 154 -5.80 -11.87 7.03
N ALA A 155 -5.23 -12.45 5.96
CA ALA A 155 -3.79 -12.59 5.78
C ALA A 155 -3.06 -11.24 5.78
N ASP A 156 -3.64 -10.22 5.12
CA ASP A 156 -3.08 -8.87 5.09
C ASP A 156 -3.03 -8.26 6.50
N ILE A 157 -4.15 -8.35 7.25
CA ILE A 157 -4.26 -7.81 8.60
C ILE A 157 -3.29 -8.50 9.56
N ASP A 158 -3.21 -9.83 9.49
CA ASP A 158 -2.30 -10.61 10.35
C ASP A 158 -0.82 -10.26 10.04
N THR A 159 -0.48 -10.06 8.76
CA THR A 159 0.86 -9.63 8.33
C THR A 159 1.19 -8.22 8.84
N ILE A 160 0.32 -7.24 8.60
CA ILE A 160 0.50 -5.86 9.08
C ILE A 160 0.64 -5.82 10.59
N THR A 161 -0.22 -6.55 11.32
CA THR A 161 -0.17 -6.60 12.77
C THR A 161 1.12 -7.24 13.27
N GLY A 162 1.56 -8.33 12.64
CA GLY A 162 2.81 -9.02 12.99
C GLY A 162 4.05 -8.15 12.81
N MET A 163 4.06 -7.29 11.76
CA MET A 163 5.17 -6.37 11.52
C MET A 163 5.21 -5.17 12.48
N TRP A 164 4.06 -4.59 12.82
CA TRP A 164 4.00 -3.25 13.40
C TRP A 164 3.48 -3.20 14.85
N VAL A 165 2.86 -4.26 15.35
CA VAL A 165 2.26 -4.31 16.71
C VAL A 165 3.00 -5.28 17.64
N GLY A 166 3.95 -6.04 17.08
CA GLY A 166 4.70 -7.08 17.83
C GLY A 166 5.60 -6.58 18.93
#